data_c6b45d60b00d0c066a6c0f9abc215f8c
#
_entry.id   c6b45d60b00d0c066a6c0f9abc215f8c
#
_cell.length_a   1.000
_cell.length_b   1.000
_cell.length_c   1.000
_cell.angle_alpha   90.00
_cell.angle_beta   90.00
_cell.angle_gamma   90.00
#
_symmetry.space_group_name_H-M   'P 1'
#
loop_
_entity.id
_entity.type
_entity.pdbx_description
1 polymer ?
#
loop_
_entity_poly.entity_id
_entity_poly.type
_entity_poly.pdbx_seq_one_letter_code
_entity_poly.pdbx_strand_id
1 'polypeptide(L)' 'MGIADKAKNVAQDIAGKAKEAAGEATNDDKLKAEGQKDQTASDLKQAGENVKDAFKK' A
#
# COMPACT_ATOMS: atom_id res chain seq x y z
N MET A 1 -1.36 11.83 13.44
CA MET A 1 -1.80 11.13 12.27
C MET A 1 -3.08 11.69 11.76
N GLY A 2 -3.04 12.24 10.62
CA GLY A 2 -4.18 12.90 10.06
C GLY A 2 -4.84 12.12 8.95
N ILE A 3 -5.95 12.65 8.49
CA ILE A 3 -6.68 12.12 7.35
C ILE A 3 -5.76 12.05 6.13
N ALA A 4 -4.83 13.01 6.01
CA ALA A 4 -3.91 13.06 4.88
C ALA A 4 -3.00 11.82 4.81
N ASP A 5 -2.52 11.36 5.96
CA ASP A 5 -1.67 10.17 5.99
C ASP A 5 -2.44 8.92 5.61
N LYS A 6 -3.67 8.83 6.07
CA LYS A 6 -4.53 7.71 5.72
C LYS A 6 -4.85 7.72 4.23
N ALA A 7 -5.13 8.90 3.69
CA ALA A 7 -5.42 9.04 2.27
C ALA A 7 -4.21 8.64 1.42
N LYS A 8 -3.00 8.98 1.85
CA LYS A 8 -1.79 8.58 1.15
C LYS A 8 -1.63 7.06 1.12
N ASN A 9 -1.91 6.41 2.25
CA ASN A 9 -1.80 4.96 2.33
C ASN A 9 -2.81 4.28 1.41
N VAL A 10 -4.04 4.79 1.39
CA VAL A 10 -5.08 4.25 0.51
C VAL A 10 -4.70 4.46 -0.95
N ALA A 11 -4.21 5.65 -1.29
CA ALA A 11 -3.79 5.94 -2.66
C ALA A 11 -2.64 5.03 -3.09
N GLN A 12 -1.69 4.78 -2.19
CA GLN A 12 -0.58 3.89 -2.48
C GLN A 12 -1.05 2.46 -2.71
N ASP A 13 -2.01 2.00 -1.92
CA ASP A 13 -2.57 0.67 -2.06
C ASP A 13 -3.30 0.52 -3.40
N ILE A 14 -4.10 1.52 -3.78
CA ILE A 14 -4.81 1.51 -5.05
C ILE A 14 -3.81 1.53 -6.21
N ALA A 15 -2.78 2.35 -6.12
CA ALA A 15 -1.74 2.40 -7.15
C ALA A 15 -1.03 1.06 -7.28
N GLY A 16 -0.75 0.42 -6.16
CA GLY A 16 -0.13 -0.89 -6.17
C GLY A 16 -0.99 -1.94 -6.83
N LYS A 17 -2.29 -1.93 -6.52
CA LYS A 17 -3.23 -2.86 -7.15
C LYS A 17 -3.34 -2.61 -8.65
N ALA A 18 -3.37 -1.36 -9.05
CA ALA A 18 -3.43 -1.01 -10.47
C ALA A 18 -2.18 -1.49 -11.21
N LYS A 19 -1.00 -1.31 -10.60
CA LYS A 19 0.24 -1.79 -11.19
C LYS A 19 0.27 -3.31 -11.30
N GLU A 20 -0.21 -3.98 -10.27
CA GLU A 20 -0.24 -5.44 -10.26
C GLU A 20 -1.17 -5.95 -11.36
N ALA A 21 -2.35 -5.37 -11.48
CA ALA A 21 -3.30 -5.75 -12.51
C ALA A 21 -2.73 -5.48 -13.91
N ALA A 22 -2.11 -4.33 -14.11
CA ALA A 22 -1.49 -4.01 -15.39
C ALA A 22 -0.34 -4.96 -15.70
N GLY A 23 0.45 -5.32 -14.69
CA GLY A 23 1.54 -6.27 -14.85
C GLY A 23 1.04 -7.63 -15.27
N GLU A 24 -0.05 -8.10 -14.68
CA GLU A 24 -0.63 -9.38 -15.06
C GLU A 24 -1.20 -9.34 -16.48
N ALA A 25 -1.88 -8.25 -16.82
CA ALA A 25 -2.48 -8.12 -18.15
C ALA A 25 -1.44 -8.08 -19.26
N THR A 26 -0.27 -7.50 -18.99
CA THR A 26 0.79 -7.35 -19.97
C THR A 26 1.92 -8.35 -19.79
N ASN A 27 1.82 -9.25 -18.83
CA ASN A 27 2.89 -10.20 -18.47
C ASN A 27 4.18 -9.49 -18.09
N ASP A 28 4.05 -8.36 -17.42
CA ASP A 28 5.21 -7.60 -16.97
C ASP A 28 5.47 -7.90 -15.49
N ASP A 29 6.41 -8.78 -15.24
CA ASP A 29 6.73 -9.22 -13.89
C ASP A 29 7.27 -8.10 -13.02
N LYS A 30 8.00 -7.17 -13.61
CA LYS A 30 8.52 -6.02 -12.88
C LYS A 30 7.40 -5.13 -12.36
N LEU A 31 6.43 -4.85 -13.20
CA LEU A 31 5.31 -4.01 -12.84
C LEU A 31 4.47 -4.67 -11.78
N LYS A 32 4.26 -5.98 -11.91
CA LYS A 32 3.53 -6.75 -10.92
C LYS A 32 4.26 -6.71 -9.56
N ALA A 33 5.56 -6.89 -9.59
CA ALA A 33 6.37 -6.84 -8.36
C ALA A 33 6.32 -5.46 -7.71
N GLU A 34 6.35 -4.40 -8.51
CA GLU A 34 6.22 -3.05 -7.99
C GLU A 34 4.86 -2.84 -7.32
N GLY A 35 3.80 -3.35 -7.93
CA GLY A 35 2.48 -3.26 -7.34
C GLY A 35 2.40 -3.96 -5.99
N GLN A 36 2.94 -5.16 -5.91
CA GLN A 36 2.98 -5.90 -4.66
C GLN A 36 3.81 -5.20 -3.61
N LYS A 37 4.92 -4.60 -4.02
CA LYS A 37 5.78 -3.85 -3.12
C LYS A 37 5.05 -2.64 -2.54
N ASP A 38 4.32 -1.93 -3.36
CA ASP A 38 3.54 -0.78 -2.92
C ASP A 38 2.47 -1.19 -1.91
N GLN A 39 1.80 -2.30 -2.17
CA GLN A 39 0.79 -2.81 -1.25
C GLN A 39 1.41 -3.23 0.08
N THR A 40 2.55 -3.90 0.04
CA THR A 40 3.23 -4.31 1.24
C THR A 40 3.67 -3.10 2.07
N ALA A 41 4.20 -2.08 1.41
CA ALA A 41 4.61 -0.86 2.10
C ALA A 41 3.41 -0.18 2.77
N SER A 42 2.29 -0.13 2.07
CA SER A 42 1.07 0.46 2.62
C SER A 42 0.58 -0.34 3.84
N ASP A 43 0.58 -1.67 3.72
CA ASP A 43 0.16 -2.54 4.81
C ASP A 43 1.04 -2.36 6.05
N LEU A 44 2.34 -2.25 5.85
CA LEU A 44 3.27 -2.05 6.96
C LEU A 44 3.03 -0.72 7.65
N LYS A 45 2.74 0.32 6.89
CA LYS A 45 2.44 1.62 7.46
C LYS A 45 1.17 1.58 8.28
N GLN A 46 0.13 0.93 7.76
CA GLN A 46 -1.12 0.81 8.48
C GLN A 46 -0.97 -0.02 9.75
N ALA A 47 -0.22 -1.10 9.67
CA ALA A 47 0.04 -1.92 10.84
C ALA A 47 0.78 -1.14 11.92
N GLY A 48 1.78 -0.34 11.51
CA GLY A 48 2.51 0.50 12.44
C GLY A 48 1.62 1.53 13.12
N GLU A 49 0.71 2.13 12.37
CA GLU A 49 -0.24 3.09 12.92
C GLU A 49 -1.19 2.42 13.91
N ASN A 50 -1.68 1.25 13.59
CA ASN A 50 -2.57 0.51 14.47
C ASN A 50 -1.89 0.15 15.79
N VAL A 51 -0.63 -0.25 15.73
CA VAL A 51 0.14 -0.56 16.93
C VAL A 51 0.32 0.68 17.79
N LYS A 52 0.63 1.81 17.18
CA LYS A 52 0.77 3.06 17.89
C LYS A 52 -0.52 3.45 18.59
N ASP A 53 -1.63 3.31 17.90
CA ASP A 53 -2.92 3.63 18.48
C ASP A 53 -3.25 2.72 19.66
N ALA A 54 -2.85 1.45 19.60
CA ALA A 54 -3.07 0.50 20.68
C ALA A 54 -2.28 0.88 21.93
N PHE A 55 -1.08 1.41 21.75
CA PHE A 55 -0.25 1.84 22.87
C PHE A 55 -0.60 3.23 23.40
N LYS A 56 -1.22 4.01 22.56
CA LYS A 56 -1.55 5.38 22.90
C LYS A 56 -2.89 5.43 23.58
N LYS A 57 -2.88 5.63 24.84
CA LYS A 57 -4.14 5.69 25.58
C LYS A 57 -4.40 7.01 26.19
#